data_c5007a8b287725236a33aa922540343f
#
_entry.id   c5007a8b287725236a33aa922540343f
#
_cell.length_a   1.000
_cell.length_b   1.000
_cell.length_c   1.000
_cell.angle_alpha   90.00
_cell.angle_beta   90.00
_cell.angle_gamma   90.00
#
_symmetry.space_group_name_H-M   'P 1'
#
loop_
_entity.id
_entity.type
_entity.pdbx_description
1 polymer ?
#
loop_
_entity_poly.entity_id
_entity_poly.type
_entity_poly.pdbx_seq_one_letter_code
_entity_poly.pdbx_strand_id
1 'polypeptide(L)'
;MPRKGPVAKRDVLPDPIYNSKLVTRLINRVMVDGKRGIAANIIYNAFDLIKESTGNDPLEVFEQAMKNVQPVLEVKARRVGGSNYQVPVEVRPERRVTLGLRWVVNYARLRGEHTMEERLAKEIRDAANNTGASVKKREDTHKMADANRAFAHYRW
;
A
#
# COMPACT_ATOMS: atom_id res chain seq x y z
N MET A 1 -20.36 4.07 14.37
CA MET A 1 -20.96 3.71 13.06
C MET A 1 -22.02 4.73 12.73
N PRO A 2 -22.10 5.25 11.51
CA PRO A 2 -23.14 6.19 11.13
C PRO A 2 -24.51 5.48 11.12
N ARG A 3 -25.49 6.06 11.78
CA ARG A 3 -26.85 5.48 11.86
C ARG A 3 -27.70 5.74 10.60
N LYS A 4 -27.35 6.77 9.82
CA LYS A 4 -28.15 7.26 8.67
C LYS A 4 -27.55 6.91 7.31
N GLY A 5 -26.75 5.85 7.20
CA GLY A 5 -26.18 5.41 5.93
C GLY A 5 -24.64 5.59 5.83
N PRO A 6 -24.05 5.32 4.66
CA PRO A 6 -22.63 5.42 4.46
C PRO A 6 -22.14 6.87 4.53
N VAL A 7 -21.00 7.08 5.18
CA VAL A 7 -20.33 8.40 5.21
C VAL A 7 -19.79 8.72 3.83
N ALA A 8 -20.02 9.95 3.35
CA ALA A 8 -19.44 10.42 2.10
C ALA A 8 -17.91 10.36 2.15
N LYS A 9 -17.30 9.79 1.12
CA LYS A 9 -15.85 9.71 1.00
C LYS A 9 -15.29 11.10 0.72
N ARG A 10 -14.32 11.52 1.53
CA ARG A 10 -13.58 12.77 1.28
C ARG A 10 -12.52 12.50 0.21
N ASP A 11 -12.54 13.27 -0.88
CA ASP A 11 -11.49 13.22 -1.88
C ASP A 11 -10.24 13.97 -1.39
N VAL A 12 -9.09 13.58 -1.90
CA VAL A 12 -7.79 14.18 -1.57
C VAL A 12 -7.37 15.10 -2.71
N LEU A 13 -6.88 16.29 -2.39
CA LEU A 13 -6.29 17.17 -3.38
C LEU A 13 -4.98 16.55 -3.91
N PRO A 14 -4.66 16.73 -5.19
CA PRO A 14 -3.39 16.27 -5.75
C PRO A 14 -2.21 16.98 -5.09
N ASP A 15 -1.05 16.35 -5.10
CA ASP A 15 0.19 16.93 -4.60
C ASP A 15 0.62 18.12 -5.49
N PRO A 16 1.07 19.24 -4.91
CA PRO A 16 1.42 20.44 -5.69
C PRO A 16 2.65 20.25 -6.59
N ILE A 17 3.60 19.36 -6.26
CA ILE A 17 4.81 19.13 -7.05
C ILE A 17 4.59 18.09 -8.15
N TYR A 18 4.03 16.94 -7.79
CA TYR A 18 3.82 15.81 -8.71
C TYR A 18 2.41 15.77 -9.33
N ASN A 19 1.50 16.65 -8.91
CA ASN A 19 0.10 16.68 -9.34
C ASN A 19 -0.61 15.32 -9.28
N SER A 20 -0.26 14.49 -8.28
CA SER A 20 -0.73 13.13 -8.11
C SER A 20 -1.48 12.94 -6.79
N LYS A 21 -2.71 12.44 -6.85
CA LYS A 21 -3.48 12.05 -5.66
C LYS A 21 -2.86 10.86 -4.93
N LEU A 22 -2.12 10.01 -5.65
CA LEU A 22 -1.43 8.86 -5.08
C LEU A 22 -0.29 9.30 -4.17
N VAL A 23 0.47 10.33 -4.58
CA VAL A 23 1.53 10.94 -3.77
C VAL A 23 0.95 11.58 -2.50
N THR A 24 -0.14 12.31 -2.60
CA THR A 24 -0.83 12.86 -1.42
C THR A 24 -1.27 11.76 -0.44
N ARG A 25 -1.79 10.65 -0.94
CA ARG A 25 -2.14 9.49 -0.10
C ARG A 25 -0.92 8.85 0.56
N LEU A 26 0.22 8.82 -0.12
CA LEU A 26 1.48 8.35 0.44
C LEU A 26 1.95 9.28 1.56
N ILE A 27 1.93 10.62 1.37
CA ILE A 27 2.23 11.62 2.39
C ILE A 27 1.37 11.40 3.64
N ASN A 28 0.06 11.28 3.44
CA ASN A 28 -0.87 11.03 4.55
C ASN A 28 -0.60 9.70 5.26
N ARG A 29 -0.04 8.70 4.57
CA ARG A 29 0.29 7.41 5.18
C ARG A 29 1.61 7.42 5.94
N VAL A 30 2.61 8.17 5.48
CA VAL A 30 3.89 8.35 6.16
C VAL A 30 3.76 9.27 7.37
N MET A 31 2.85 10.24 7.32
CA MET A 31 2.63 11.24 8.36
C MET A 31 2.36 10.61 9.73
N VAL A 32 3.03 11.16 10.75
CA VAL A 32 2.85 10.85 12.17
C VAL A 32 2.50 12.14 12.90
N ASP A 33 1.59 12.08 13.87
CA ASP A 33 1.17 13.21 14.73
C ASP A 33 0.71 14.47 13.96
N GLY A 34 0.18 14.29 12.75
CA GLY A 34 -0.27 15.41 11.92
C GLY A 34 0.85 16.24 11.28
N LYS A 35 2.12 15.84 11.40
CA LYS A 35 3.29 16.56 10.88
C LYS A 35 3.44 16.38 9.37
N ARG A 36 2.52 16.99 8.60
CA ARG A 36 2.45 16.82 7.15
C ARG A 36 3.68 17.36 6.42
N GLY A 37 4.21 18.52 6.84
CA GLY A 37 5.40 19.13 6.20
C GLY A 37 6.61 18.20 6.24
N ILE A 38 6.87 17.58 7.39
CA ILE A 38 7.98 16.61 7.54
C ILE A 38 7.74 15.38 6.65
N ALA A 39 6.53 14.85 6.62
CA ALA A 39 6.18 13.69 5.78
C ALA A 39 6.33 14.01 4.28
N ALA A 40 5.95 15.21 3.85
CA ALA A 40 6.11 15.64 2.47
C ALA A 40 7.60 15.74 2.08
N ASN A 41 8.43 16.35 2.92
CA ASN A 41 9.88 16.45 2.69
C ASN A 41 10.53 15.06 2.59
N ILE A 42 10.16 14.13 3.48
CA ILE A 42 10.66 12.73 3.41
C ILE A 42 10.36 12.10 2.07
N ILE A 43 9.15 12.30 1.53
CA ILE A 43 8.76 11.71 0.25
C ILE A 43 9.47 12.38 -0.91
N TYR A 44 9.58 13.70 -0.91
CA TYR A 44 10.30 14.43 -1.97
C TYR A 44 11.78 14.03 -2.02
N ASN A 45 12.44 13.99 -0.87
CA ASN A 45 13.83 13.52 -0.78
C ASN A 45 13.97 12.05 -1.20
N ALA A 46 13.03 11.18 -0.82
CA ALA A 46 13.01 9.79 -1.28
C ALA A 46 12.85 9.68 -2.80
N PHE A 47 12.05 10.52 -3.40
CA PHE A 47 11.87 10.57 -4.86
C PHE A 47 13.12 11.09 -5.57
N ASP A 48 13.80 12.08 -5.01
CA ASP A 48 15.09 12.54 -5.52
C ASP A 48 16.14 11.42 -5.49
N LEU A 49 16.22 10.66 -4.40
CA LEU A 49 17.10 9.48 -4.29
C LEU A 49 16.74 8.39 -5.32
N ILE A 50 15.46 8.18 -5.61
CA ILE A 50 15.04 7.25 -6.67
C ILE A 50 15.51 7.75 -8.03
N LYS A 51 15.33 9.04 -8.32
CA LYS A 51 15.77 9.65 -9.58
C LYS A 51 17.28 9.54 -9.77
N GLU A 52 18.06 9.83 -8.73
CA GLU A 52 19.52 9.71 -8.75
C GLU A 52 19.98 8.25 -8.97
N SER A 53 19.32 7.29 -8.34
CA SER A 53 19.74 5.88 -8.40
C SER A 53 19.26 5.14 -9.63
N THR A 54 18.14 5.53 -10.24
CA THR A 54 17.53 4.82 -11.39
C THR A 54 17.62 5.61 -12.69
N GLY A 55 17.79 6.94 -12.63
CA GLY A 55 17.71 7.84 -13.79
C GLY A 55 16.31 7.99 -14.39
N ASN A 56 15.30 7.32 -13.85
CA ASN A 56 13.93 7.34 -14.33
C ASN A 56 13.08 8.37 -13.57
N ASP A 57 11.89 8.69 -14.11
CA ASP A 57 10.92 9.51 -13.39
C ASP A 57 10.48 8.79 -12.09
N PRO A 58 10.68 9.39 -10.92
CA PRO A 58 10.32 8.78 -9.63
C PRO A 58 8.82 8.50 -9.51
N LEU A 59 7.96 9.28 -10.17
CA LEU A 59 6.52 9.05 -10.16
C LEU A 59 6.18 7.75 -10.90
N GLU A 60 6.77 7.51 -12.08
CA GLU A 60 6.57 6.27 -12.85
C GLU A 60 7.06 5.05 -12.07
N VAL A 61 8.25 5.15 -11.45
CA VAL A 61 8.80 4.08 -10.61
C VAL A 61 7.86 3.78 -9.44
N PHE A 62 7.31 4.80 -8.79
CA PHE A 62 6.35 4.63 -7.70
C PHE A 62 5.03 4.01 -8.16
N GLU A 63 4.49 4.43 -9.30
CA GLU A 63 3.28 3.84 -9.86
C GLU A 63 3.48 2.38 -10.23
N GLN A 64 4.63 2.04 -10.80
CA GLN A 64 5.00 0.65 -11.09
C GLN A 64 5.13 -0.18 -9.81
N ALA A 65 5.78 0.35 -8.77
CA ALA A 65 5.85 -0.28 -7.46
C ALA A 65 4.45 -0.55 -6.88
N MET A 66 3.56 0.43 -6.97
CA MET A 66 2.18 0.28 -6.51
C MET A 66 1.42 -0.80 -7.28
N LYS A 67 1.57 -0.89 -8.61
CA LYS A 67 0.98 -1.99 -9.41
C LYS A 67 1.46 -3.35 -8.93
N ASN A 68 2.75 -3.48 -8.60
CA ASN A 68 3.35 -4.72 -8.15
C ASN A 68 2.95 -5.11 -6.71
N VAL A 69 2.64 -4.15 -5.85
CA VAL A 69 2.33 -4.41 -4.42
C VAL A 69 0.84 -4.60 -4.16
N GLN A 70 -0.03 -4.05 -5.00
CA GLN A 70 -1.49 -4.11 -4.78
C GLN A 70 -2.02 -5.55 -4.85
N PRO A 71 -2.73 -6.05 -3.81
CA PRO A 71 -3.32 -7.38 -3.84
C PRO A 71 -4.65 -7.39 -4.61
N VAL A 72 -4.91 -8.45 -5.33
CA VAL A 72 -6.20 -8.72 -5.99
C VAL A 72 -7.15 -9.45 -5.03
N LEU A 73 -6.61 -10.34 -4.21
CA LEU A 73 -7.34 -11.17 -3.26
C LEU A 73 -6.89 -10.88 -1.83
N GLU A 74 -7.80 -10.96 -0.89
CA GLU A 74 -7.53 -10.97 0.56
C GLU A 74 -8.37 -12.07 1.22
N VAL A 75 -8.01 -12.44 2.43
CA VAL A 75 -8.76 -13.42 3.22
C VAL A 75 -9.51 -12.71 4.33
N LYS A 76 -10.80 -13.00 4.47
CA LYS A 76 -11.65 -12.49 5.54
C LYS A 76 -12.20 -13.63 6.38
N ALA A 77 -12.13 -13.48 7.69
CA ALA A 77 -12.76 -14.42 8.61
C ALA A 77 -14.28 -14.30 8.55
N ARG A 78 -14.96 -15.43 8.38
CA ARG A 78 -16.41 -15.55 8.47
C ARG A 78 -16.78 -16.67 9.44
N ARG A 79 -17.73 -16.39 10.32
CA ARG A 79 -18.27 -17.39 11.23
C ARG A 79 -19.46 -18.09 10.61
N VAL A 80 -19.38 -19.41 10.48
CA VAL A 80 -20.45 -20.28 9.96
C VAL A 80 -20.60 -21.46 10.89
N GLY A 81 -21.82 -21.69 11.39
CA GLY A 81 -22.11 -22.85 12.27
C GLY A 81 -21.24 -22.94 13.52
N GLY A 82 -20.81 -21.79 14.09
CA GLY A 82 -19.95 -21.74 15.27
C GLY A 82 -18.44 -21.79 14.99
N SER A 83 -18.01 -22.16 13.78
CA SER A 83 -16.60 -22.19 13.36
C SER A 83 -16.22 -20.97 12.54
N ASN A 84 -14.95 -20.53 12.67
CA ASN A 84 -14.41 -19.43 11.90
C ASN A 84 -13.69 -19.96 10.67
N TYR A 85 -14.11 -19.51 9.48
CA TYR A 85 -13.49 -19.85 8.21
C TYR A 85 -12.79 -18.64 7.61
N GLN A 86 -11.65 -18.87 7.00
CA GLN A 86 -10.91 -17.86 6.25
C GLN A 86 -11.41 -17.89 4.79
N VAL A 87 -12.20 -16.89 4.41
CA VAL A 87 -12.85 -16.84 3.09
C VAL A 87 -12.09 -15.92 2.16
N PRO A 88 -11.60 -16.40 1.00
CA PRO A 88 -10.97 -15.53 0.00
C PRO A 88 -12.00 -14.61 -0.65
N VAL A 89 -11.70 -13.33 -0.70
CA VAL A 89 -12.55 -12.31 -1.32
C VAL A 89 -11.73 -11.39 -2.21
N GLU A 90 -12.34 -10.93 -3.29
CA GLU A 90 -11.73 -9.94 -4.16
C GLU A 90 -11.64 -8.58 -3.47
N VAL A 91 -10.50 -7.92 -3.61
CA VAL A 91 -10.26 -6.60 -3.02
C VAL A 91 -10.77 -5.51 -3.94
N ARG A 92 -11.59 -4.58 -3.43
CA ARG A 92 -12.07 -3.42 -4.19
C ARG A 92 -10.90 -2.53 -4.61
N PRO A 93 -10.94 -1.87 -5.79
CA PRO A 93 -9.82 -1.07 -6.30
C PRO A 93 -9.27 -0.03 -5.32
N GLU A 94 -10.13 0.71 -4.63
CA GLU A 94 -9.72 1.70 -3.63
C GLU A 94 -8.98 1.07 -2.43
N ARG A 95 -9.41 -0.12 -2.03
CA ARG A 95 -8.78 -0.86 -0.94
C ARG A 95 -7.43 -1.44 -1.38
N ARG A 96 -7.29 -1.86 -2.65
CA ARG A 96 -6.00 -2.31 -3.21
C ARG A 96 -4.93 -1.24 -3.04
N VAL A 97 -5.26 0.01 -3.43
CA VAL A 97 -4.36 1.16 -3.26
C VAL A 97 -4.02 1.39 -1.78
N THR A 98 -5.03 1.35 -0.91
CA THR A 98 -4.83 1.56 0.53
C THR A 98 -3.94 0.49 1.15
N LEU A 99 -4.11 -0.78 0.77
CA LEU A 99 -3.29 -1.88 1.25
C LEU A 99 -1.86 -1.77 0.71
N GLY A 100 -1.69 -1.47 -0.57
CA GLY A 100 -0.37 -1.25 -1.19
C GLY A 100 0.42 -0.16 -0.49
N LEU A 101 -0.17 1.02 -0.30
CA LEU A 101 0.47 2.13 0.44
C LEU A 101 0.81 1.74 1.88
N ARG A 102 -0.08 1.03 2.56
CA ARG A 102 0.16 0.54 3.93
C ARG A 102 1.37 -0.39 3.99
N TRP A 103 1.46 -1.33 3.08
CA TRP A 103 2.55 -2.30 3.07
C TRP A 103 3.88 -1.64 2.72
N VAL A 104 3.94 -0.82 1.68
CA VAL A 104 5.16 -0.08 1.31
C VAL A 104 5.70 0.72 2.50
N VAL A 105 4.86 1.52 3.17
CA VAL A 105 5.29 2.34 4.30
C VAL A 105 5.69 1.49 5.51
N ASN A 106 4.91 0.44 5.83
CA ASN A 106 5.21 -0.40 6.99
C ASN A 106 6.53 -1.17 6.78
N TYR A 107 6.77 -1.73 5.60
CA TYR A 107 8.01 -2.45 5.32
C TYR A 107 9.20 -1.51 5.13
N ALA A 108 9.00 -0.30 4.60
CA ALA A 108 10.04 0.72 4.62
C ALA A 108 10.49 1.04 6.06
N ARG A 109 9.57 1.18 7.00
CA ARG A 109 9.90 1.42 8.42
C ARG A 109 10.71 0.29 9.07
N LEU A 110 10.55 -0.94 8.59
CA LEU A 110 11.26 -2.13 9.12
C LEU A 110 12.65 -2.32 8.48
N ARG A 111 13.02 -1.53 7.49
CA ARG A 111 14.34 -1.60 6.86
C ARG A 111 15.43 -1.09 7.79
N GLY A 112 16.66 -1.54 7.55
CA GLY A 112 17.82 -1.20 8.37
C GLY A 112 18.61 0.05 7.94
N GLU A 113 18.17 0.76 6.88
CA GLU A 113 18.80 2.01 6.44
C GLU A 113 18.67 3.11 7.51
N HIS A 114 19.54 4.11 7.44
CA HIS A 114 19.62 5.12 8.49
C HIS A 114 18.42 6.06 8.51
N THR A 115 18.06 6.65 7.37
CA THR A 115 16.97 7.63 7.27
C THR A 115 15.68 7.00 6.71
N MET A 116 14.52 7.60 7.02
CA MET A 116 13.24 7.15 6.46
C MET A 116 13.16 7.38 4.94
N GLU A 117 13.84 8.39 4.44
CA GLU A 117 13.97 8.75 3.03
C GLU A 117 14.65 7.61 2.25
N GLU A 118 15.80 7.14 2.75
CA GLU A 118 16.54 6.01 2.17
C GLU A 118 15.73 4.71 2.22
N ARG A 119 15.09 4.44 3.36
CA ARG A 119 14.24 3.26 3.56
C ARG A 119 13.10 3.23 2.56
N LEU A 120 12.42 4.37 2.39
CA LEU A 120 11.28 4.48 1.48
C LEU A 120 11.73 4.39 0.01
N ALA A 121 12.82 5.08 -0.35
CA ALA A 121 13.38 5.05 -1.71
C ALA A 121 13.77 3.62 -2.12
N LYS A 122 14.47 2.91 -1.27
CA LYS A 122 14.89 1.52 -1.55
C LYS A 122 13.70 0.57 -1.62
N GLU A 123 12.73 0.69 -0.69
CA GLU A 123 11.52 -0.16 -0.73
C GLU A 123 10.70 0.06 -2.01
N ILE A 124 10.51 1.30 -2.44
CA ILE A 124 9.80 1.62 -3.68
C ILE A 124 10.55 1.07 -4.90
N ARG A 125 11.88 1.23 -4.94
CA ARG A 125 12.71 0.71 -6.04
C ARG A 125 12.66 -0.82 -6.11
N ASP A 126 12.80 -1.50 -4.98
CA ASP A 126 12.73 -2.95 -4.90
C ASP A 126 11.33 -3.45 -5.32
N ALA A 127 10.26 -2.78 -4.87
CA ALA A 127 8.89 -3.09 -5.26
C ALA A 127 8.63 -2.85 -6.76
N ALA A 128 9.21 -1.81 -7.37
CA ALA A 128 9.12 -1.58 -8.81
C ALA A 128 9.76 -2.72 -9.61
N ASN A 129 10.83 -3.32 -9.08
CA ASN A 129 11.50 -4.50 -9.66
C ASN A 129 10.81 -5.82 -9.25
N ASN A 130 9.61 -5.77 -8.70
CA ASN A 130 8.84 -6.93 -8.22
C ASN A 130 9.59 -7.77 -7.17
N THR A 131 10.36 -7.12 -6.31
CA THR A 131 11.13 -7.70 -5.20
C THR A 131 10.81 -6.95 -3.90
N GLY A 132 11.42 -7.37 -2.79
CA GLY A 132 11.26 -6.69 -1.51
C GLY A 132 10.11 -7.22 -0.65
N ALA A 133 10.04 -6.73 0.58
CA ALA A 133 9.13 -7.24 1.61
C ALA A 133 7.66 -6.91 1.33
N SER A 134 7.39 -5.77 0.70
CA SER A 134 6.02 -5.37 0.31
C SER A 134 5.42 -6.30 -0.73
N VAL A 135 6.22 -6.69 -1.74
CA VAL A 135 5.81 -7.65 -2.77
C VAL A 135 5.64 -9.05 -2.17
N LYS A 136 6.57 -9.47 -1.32
CA LYS A 136 6.44 -10.73 -0.59
C LYS A 136 5.14 -10.79 0.23
N LYS A 137 4.75 -9.70 0.86
CA LYS A 137 3.47 -9.62 1.59
C LYS A 137 2.26 -9.82 0.68
N ARG A 138 2.28 -9.25 -0.53
CA ARG A 138 1.24 -9.52 -1.54
C ARG A 138 1.18 -11.01 -1.88
N GLU A 139 2.35 -11.61 -2.16
CA GLU A 139 2.43 -13.03 -2.51
C GLU A 139 1.93 -13.93 -1.38
N ASP A 140 2.33 -13.67 -0.15
CA ASP A 140 1.86 -14.41 1.02
C ASP A 140 0.34 -14.29 1.20
N THR A 141 -0.21 -13.10 0.94
CA THR A 141 -1.66 -12.87 0.99
C THR A 141 -2.38 -13.65 -0.11
N HIS A 142 -1.85 -13.69 -1.33
CA HIS A 142 -2.40 -14.49 -2.42
C HIS A 142 -2.28 -15.98 -2.14
N LYS A 143 -1.14 -16.47 -1.63
CA LYS A 143 -0.96 -17.88 -1.21
C LYS A 143 -1.97 -18.28 -0.14
N MET A 144 -2.22 -17.42 0.84
CA MET A 144 -3.26 -17.67 1.84
C MET A 144 -4.67 -17.74 1.22
N ALA A 145 -4.98 -16.87 0.26
CA ALA A 145 -6.25 -16.89 -0.44
C ALA A 145 -6.42 -18.17 -1.27
N ASP A 146 -5.37 -18.61 -1.95
CA ASP A 146 -5.37 -19.85 -2.76
C ASP A 146 -5.51 -21.09 -1.87
N ALA A 147 -4.79 -21.15 -0.74
CA ALA A 147 -4.91 -22.24 0.23
C ALA A 147 -6.33 -22.38 0.81
N ASN A 148 -7.06 -21.28 0.93
CA ASN A 148 -8.43 -21.24 1.44
C ASN A 148 -9.48 -21.24 0.32
N ARG A 149 -9.11 -21.55 -0.92
CA ARG A 149 -10.01 -21.52 -2.08
C ARG A 149 -11.24 -22.43 -1.93
N ALA A 150 -11.11 -23.52 -1.20
CA ALA A 150 -12.21 -24.42 -0.90
C ALA A 150 -13.37 -23.75 -0.16
N PHE A 151 -13.10 -22.67 0.60
CA PHE A 151 -14.11 -21.91 1.36
C PHE A 151 -14.71 -20.73 0.57
N ALA A 152 -14.36 -20.56 -0.71
CA ALA A 152 -14.84 -19.44 -1.53
C ALA A 152 -16.38 -19.40 -1.65
N HIS A 153 -17.05 -20.55 -1.58
CA HIS A 153 -18.51 -20.66 -1.61
C HIS A 153 -19.18 -20.05 -0.35
N TYR A 154 -18.46 -19.81 0.73
CA TYR A 154 -18.97 -19.09 1.91
C TYR A 154 -18.94 -17.55 1.74
N ARG A 155 -18.58 -17.05 0.57
CA ARG A 155 -18.60 -15.62 0.25
C ARG A 155 -20.05 -15.09 0.27
N TRP A 156 -20.25 -13.88 0.80
CA TRP A 156 -21.53 -13.15 0.82
C TRP A 156 -21.53 -11.99 -0.15
#